data_841d2667f35c6ee0503b013687d167a7
#
_entry.id   841d2667f35c6ee0503b013687d167a7
#
_cell.length_a   1.000
_cell.length_b   1.000
_cell.length_c   1.000
_cell.angle_alpha   90.00
_cell.angle_beta   90.00
_cell.angle_gamma   90.00
#
_symmetry.space_group_name_H-M   'P 1'
#
loop_
_entity.id
_entity.type
_entity.pdbx_description
1 polymer ?
#
loop_
_entity_poly.entity_id
_entity_poly.type
_entity_poly.pdbx_seq_one_letter_code
_entity_poly.pdbx_strand_id
1 'polypeptide(L)'
;MEKNEPYKKQVGGKHYLKYKIQPSRFVVENKLLYPEGNVIKYILRHQDKGGKQDLLKAKHFIDMIIKRDYSEEKEKQETWIEGYKKWKAK
;
A
#
# COMPACT_ATOMS: atom_id res chain seq x y z
N MET A 1 -6.50 21.08 -15.32
CA MET A 1 -7.54 21.34 -14.58
C MET A 1 -7.52 20.79 -13.19
N GLU A 2 -7.09 21.63 -12.32
CA GLU A 2 -6.86 21.24 -10.96
C GLU A 2 -8.12 20.94 -10.17
N LYS A 3 -9.24 21.56 -10.52
CA LYS A 3 -10.47 21.29 -9.81
C LYS A 3 -10.94 19.86 -9.90
N ASN A 4 -10.40 19.09 -10.86
CA ASN A 4 -10.75 17.69 -11.04
C ASN A 4 -9.61 16.75 -10.61
N GLU A 5 -8.60 17.28 -9.93
CA GLU A 5 -7.46 16.49 -9.50
C GLU A 5 -7.85 15.60 -8.32
N PRO A 6 -7.87 14.27 -8.50
CA PRO A 6 -8.36 13.37 -7.44
C PRO A 6 -7.46 13.34 -6.21
N TYR A 7 -6.19 13.67 -6.35
CA TYR A 7 -5.27 13.62 -5.21
C TYR A 7 -5.39 14.83 -4.30
N LYS A 8 -6.09 15.87 -4.74
CA LYS A 8 -6.31 17.05 -3.92
C LYS A 8 -7.62 16.99 -3.15
N LYS A 9 -8.42 15.95 -3.38
CA LYS A 9 -9.71 15.79 -2.72
C LYS A 9 -9.72 14.50 -1.92
N GLN A 10 -10.08 14.63 -0.66
CA GLN A 10 -10.13 13.49 0.25
C GLN A 10 -11.57 13.10 0.50
N VAL A 11 -12.01 11.99 -0.08
CA VAL A 11 -13.33 11.45 0.15
C VAL A 11 -13.34 10.64 1.44
N GLY A 12 -14.22 10.98 2.35
CA GLY A 12 -14.35 10.23 3.60
C GLY A 12 -13.47 10.69 4.73
N GLY A 13 -12.65 11.73 4.52
CA GLY A 13 -11.80 12.25 5.58
C GLY A 13 -10.69 13.12 5.04
N LYS A 14 -10.00 13.80 5.95
CA LYS A 14 -8.94 14.73 5.58
C LYS A 14 -7.59 14.38 6.17
N HIS A 15 -7.47 13.26 6.85
CA HIS A 15 -6.24 12.93 7.57
C HIS A 15 -5.05 12.66 6.65
N TYR A 16 -5.28 12.36 5.38
CA TYR A 16 -4.17 12.15 4.44
C TYR A 16 -3.73 13.44 3.75
N LEU A 17 -4.54 14.49 3.81
CA LEU A 17 -4.21 15.74 3.13
C LEU A 17 -3.03 16.49 3.76
N LYS A 18 -2.67 16.14 4.98
CA LYS A 18 -1.55 16.77 5.67
C LYS A 18 -0.18 16.39 5.11
N TYR A 19 -0.12 15.36 4.29
CA TYR A 19 1.15 14.90 3.74
C TYR A 19 1.48 15.63 2.45
N LYS A 20 2.77 15.90 2.24
CA LYS A 20 3.22 16.59 1.04
C LYS A 20 2.83 15.84 -0.23
N ILE A 21 2.95 14.53 -0.18
CA ILE A 21 2.52 13.66 -1.28
C ILE A 21 1.45 12.77 -0.71
N GLN A 22 0.27 12.77 -1.30
CA GLN A 22 -0.78 11.92 -0.83
C GLN A 22 -0.38 10.44 -0.93
N PRO A 23 -0.65 9.65 0.11
CA PRO A 23 -0.27 8.23 0.09
C PRO A 23 -0.83 7.48 -1.11
N SER A 24 -2.06 7.77 -1.52
CA SER A 24 -2.64 7.10 -2.68
C SER A 24 -1.86 7.39 -3.96
N ARG A 25 -1.42 8.63 -4.13
CA ARG A 25 -0.61 9.00 -5.29
C ARG A 25 0.73 8.29 -5.26
N PHE A 26 1.39 8.26 -4.10
CA PHE A 26 2.66 7.57 -3.94
C PHE A 26 2.54 6.10 -4.34
N VAL A 27 1.50 5.43 -3.84
CA VAL A 27 1.28 4.01 -4.12
C VAL A 27 1.07 3.77 -5.61
N VAL A 28 0.22 4.56 -6.23
CA VAL A 28 -0.12 4.37 -7.64
C VAL A 28 1.06 4.68 -8.54
N GLU A 29 1.73 5.81 -8.32
CA GLU A 29 2.83 6.21 -9.20
C GLU A 29 4.05 5.31 -9.06
N ASN A 30 4.24 4.69 -7.90
CA ASN A 30 5.33 3.75 -7.68
C ASN A 30 4.94 2.31 -7.96
N LYS A 31 3.74 2.08 -8.47
CA LYS A 31 3.25 0.75 -8.83
C LYS A 31 3.35 -0.25 -7.69
N LEU A 32 2.99 0.18 -6.49
CA LEU A 32 2.98 -0.72 -5.35
C LEU A 32 1.77 -1.63 -5.41
N LEU A 33 1.94 -2.84 -4.92
CA LEU A 33 0.85 -3.80 -4.91
C LEU A 33 -0.07 -3.57 -3.72
N TYR A 34 -1.17 -4.31 -3.69
CA TYR A 34 -2.20 -4.13 -2.70
C TYR A 34 -1.69 -4.21 -1.26
N PRO A 35 -0.94 -5.26 -0.86
CA PRO A 35 -0.49 -5.33 0.54
C PRO A 35 0.45 -4.20 0.91
N GLU A 36 1.40 -3.84 0.03
CA GLU A 36 2.32 -2.75 0.30
C GLU A 36 1.58 -1.43 0.47
N GLY A 37 0.62 -1.17 -0.41
CA GLY A 37 -0.18 0.04 -0.30
C GLY A 37 -0.98 0.09 1.00
N ASN A 38 -1.49 -1.04 1.43
CA ASN A 38 -2.26 -1.10 2.67
C ASN A 38 -1.38 -0.94 3.90
N VAL A 39 -0.14 -1.44 3.88
CA VAL A 39 0.79 -1.18 4.98
C VAL A 39 0.99 0.31 5.14
N ILE A 40 1.27 1.01 4.05
CA ILE A 40 1.46 2.46 4.10
C ILE A 40 0.21 3.15 4.64
N LYS A 41 -0.94 2.79 4.13
CA LYS A 41 -2.21 3.38 4.54
C LYS A 41 -2.42 3.27 6.05
N TYR A 42 -2.27 2.09 6.60
CA TYR A 42 -2.56 1.87 8.01
C TYR A 42 -1.50 2.45 8.93
N ILE A 43 -0.25 2.43 8.51
CA ILE A 43 0.83 3.08 9.27
C ILE A 43 0.55 4.57 9.40
N LEU A 44 0.12 5.21 8.33
CA LEU A 44 -0.08 6.65 8.34
C LEU A 44 -1.34 7.08 9.10
N ARG A 45 -2.35 6.22 9.18
CA ARG A 45 -3.61 6.65 9.78
C ARG A 45 -3.83 6.21 11.23
N HIS A 46 -2.97 5.33 11.78
CA HIS A 46 -3.26 4.73 13.07
C HIS A 46 -3.42 5.76 14.19
N GLN A 47 -2.65 6.84 14.16
CA GLN A 47 -2.74 7.88 15.18
C GLN A 47 -4.05 8.66 15.12
N ASP A 48 -4.58 8.83 13.93
CA ASP A 48 -5.74 9.68 13.71
C ASP A 48 -7.06 8.91 13.73
N LYS A 49 -7.04 7.60 13.56
CA LYS A 49 -8.29 6.88 13.39
C LYS A 49 -8.34 5.51 14.07
N GLY A 50 -7.62 4.53 13.56
CA GLY A 50 -7.82 3.15 13.98
C GLY A 50 -6.94 2.65 15.13
N GLY A 51 -5.96 3.42 15.57
CA GLY A 51 -5.10 3.06 16.69
C GLY A 51 -4.44 1.71 16.50
N LYS A 52 -4.42 0.94 17.57
CA LYS A 52 -3.77 -0.37 17.55
C LYS A 52 -4.33 -1.29 16.46
N GLN A 53 -5.62 -1.20 16.19
CA GLN A 53 -6.24 -2.03 15.16
C GLN A 53 -5.60 -1.78 13.79
N ASP A 54 -5.31 -0.53 13.46
CA ASP A 54 -4.66 -0.21 12.20
C ASP A 54 -3.25 -0.78 12.14
N LEU A 55 -2.52 -0.75 13.26
CA LEU A 55 -1.19 -1.35 13.29
C LEU A 55 -1.23 -2.86 13.13
N LEU A 56 -2.24 -3.51 13.70
CA LEU A 56 -2.44 -4.95 13.51
C LEU A 56 -2.78 -5.28 12.07
N LYS A 57 -3.55 -4.42 11.41
CA LYS A 57 -3.85 -4.60 9.99
C LYS A 57 -2.59 -4.44 9.15
N ALA A 58 -1.76 -3.45 9.45
CA ALA A 58 -0.49 -3.27 8.75
C ALA A 58 0.38 -4.51 8.90
N LYS A 59 0.44 -5.05 10.12
CA LYS A 59 1.22 -6.25 10.41
C LYS A 59 0.72 -7.43 9.60
N HIS A 60 -0.59 -7.58 9.49
CA HIS A 60 -1.18 -8.66 8.68
C HIS A 60 -0.75 -8.56 7.22
N PHE A 61 -0.78 -7.36 6.65
CA PHE A 61 -0.36 -7.19 5.26
C PHE A 61 1.13 -7.41 5.08
N ILE A 62 1.94 -7.09 6.09
CA ILE A 62 3.36 -7.40 6.06
C ILE A 62 3.57 -8.91 6.02
N ASP A 63 2.80 -9.67 6.81
CA ASP A 63 2.88 -11.12 6.78
C ASP A 63 2.53 -11.68 5.40
N MET A 64 1.58 -11.07 4.72
CA MET A 64 1.24 -11.48 3.35
C MET A 64 2.40 -11.26 2.39
N ILE A 65 3.13 -10.15 2.55
CA ILE A 65 4.29 -9.86 1.72
C ILE A 65 5.39 -10.88 1.98
N ILE A 66 5.63 -11.20 3.24
CA ILE A 66 6.65 -12.18 3.60
C ILE A 66 6.34 -13.54 2.98
N LYS A 67 5.08 -13.95 3.07
CA LYS A 67 4.68 -15.23 2.49
C LYS A 67 4.84 -15.23 0.97
N ARG A 68 4.46 -14.13 0.33
CA ARG A 68 4.54 -14.01 -1.12
C ARG A 68 5.97 -14.08 -1.62
N ASP A 69 6.89 -13.36 -0.96
CA ASP A 69 8.21 -13.14 -1.53
C ASP A 69 9.32 -13.98 -0.89
N TYR A 70 9.14 -14.44 0.34
CA TYR A 70 10.25 -15.03 1.10
C TYR A 70 9.94 -16.38 1.78
N SER A 71 8.74 -16.91 1.61
CA SER A 71 8.37 -18.16 2.27
C SER A 71 8.91 -19.36 1.50
N GLU A 72 8.83 -20.55 2.15
CA GLU A 72 9.20 -21.78 1.49
C GLU A 72 8.31 -22.11 0.31
N GLU A 73 7.12 -21.54 0.28
CA GLU A 73 6.20 -21.71 -0.84
C GLU A 73 6.63 -20.93 -2.07
N LYS A 74 7.65 -20.10 -1.95
CA LYS A 74 8.14 -19.27 -3.04
C LYS A 74 8.43 -20.09 -4.30
N GLU A 75 9.02 -21.26 -4.15
CA GLU A 75 9.33 -22.10 -5.30
C GLU A 75 8.08 -22.51 -6.06
N LYS A 76 6.99 -22.77 -5.36
CA LYS A 76 5.74 -23.15 -5.99
C LYS A 76 5.07 -21.98 -6.69
N GLN A 77 5.47 -20.77 -6.33
CA GLN A 77 4.88 -19.54 -6.87
C GLN A 77 5.88 -18.78 -7.74
N GLU A 78 6.92 -19.45 -8.18
CA GLU A 78 7.98 -18.79 -8.93
C GLU A 78 7.47 -18.03 -10.14
N THR A 79 6.59 -18.64 -10.92
CA THR A 79 6.04 -17.98 -12.11
C THR A 79 5.30 -16.71 -11.74
N TRP A 80 4.56 -16.74 -10.64
CA TRP A 80 3.83 -15.56 -10.17
C TRP A 80 4.79 -14.45 -9.79
N ILE A 81 5.88 -14.79 -9.09
CA ILE A 81 6.87 -13.81 -8.66
C ILE A 81 7.60 -13.21 -9.87
N GLU A 82 7.90 -14.03 -10.86
CA GLU A 82 8.51 -13.54 -12.09
C GLU A 82 7.59 -12.55 -12.80
N GLY A 83 6.31 -12.86 -12.88
CA GLY A 83 5.34 -11.94 -13.47
C GLY A 83 5.27 -10.62 -12.73
N TYR A 84 5.31 -10.68 -11.40
CA TYR A 84 5.31 -9.49 -10.58
C TYR A 84 6.55 -8.63 -10.85
N LYS A 85 7.71 -9.26 -10.90
CA LYS A 85 8.96 -8.54 -11.14
C LYS A 85 8.98 -7.89 -12.51
N LYS A 86 8.47 -8.58 -13.52
CA LYS A 86 8.37 -8.02 -14.87
C LYS A 86 7.42 -6.83 -14.90
N TRP A 87 6.28 -6.96 -14.24
CA TRP A 87 5.31 -5.87 -14.16
C TRP A 87 5.92 -4.64 -13.51
N LYS A 88 6.63 -4.85 -12.40
CA LYS A 88 7.22 -3.74 -11.66
C LYS A 88 8.35 -3.06 -12.42
N ALA A 89 9.07 -3.80 -13.25
CA ALA A 89 10.20 -3.26 -14.00
C ALA A 89 9.77 -2.36 -15.16
N LYS A 90 8.52 -2.43 -15.56
CA LYS A 90 8.01 -1.57 -16.64
C LYS A 90 7.80 -0.12 -16.12
#